data_e59a6fc65bb04159771dfc506fb42553
#
_entry.id   e59a6fc65bb04159771dfc506fb42553
#
_cell.length_a   1.000
_cell.length_b   1.000
_cell.length_c   1.000
_cell.angle_alpha   90.00
_cell.angle_beta   90.00
_cell.angle_gamma   90.00
#
_symmetry.space_group_name_H-M   'P 1'
#
loop_
_entity.id
_entity.type
_entity.pdbx_description
1 polymer ?
#
loop_
_entity_poly.entity_id
_entity_poly.type
_entity_poly.pdbx_seq_one_letter_code
_entity_poly.pdbx_strand_id
1 'polypeptide(L)'
;SEMCIRDSSRGVYKCEDQKDVENHLKESSAFSSTGDVIIEEFLQGREYSVEALTWNGETTIVQFTEKFITPYPRTVELGHLQPAGLDISKRMEVSAIVMKALKALGVMNSASHTEVMVTDKGPYIIEVGARLGGDFIGSHLTRSSTGMSMDRAAVEIAMGFKPSHTLSFRAFSMIKYLEMPEGRIVE
;
A
#
# COMPACT_ATOMS: atom_id res chain seq x y z
N SER A 1 -5.35 -11.31 8.70
CA SER A 1 -6.78 -10.91 8.72
C SER A 1 -6.98 -9.49 9.24
N GLU A 2 -6.04 -8.94 10.01
CA GLU A 2 -6.12 -7.57 10.55
C GLU A 2 -5.94 -6.50 9.45
N MET A 3 -5.20 -6.78 8.40
CA MET A 3 -5.02 -5.87 7.27
C MET A 3 -6.30 -5.56 6.50
N CYS A 4 -7.23 -6.49 6.39
CA CYS A 4 -8.51 -6.26 5.71
C CYS A 4 -9.43 -5.26 6.44
N ILE A 5 -9.25 -5.06 7.73
CA ILE A 5 -10.07 -4.15 8.54
C ILE A 5 -9.67 -2.70 8.27
N ARG A 6 -8.37 -2.42 8.09
CA ARG A 6 -7.85 -1.08 7.79
C ARG A 6 -8.13 -0.65 6.37
N ASP A 7 -7.94 -1.53 5.39
CA ASP A 7 -8.25 -1.28 3.98
C ASP A 7 -9.72 -0.91 3.76
N SER A 8 -10.61 -1.40 4.62
CA SER A 8 -12.04 -1.06 4.58
C SER A 8 -12.41 0.22 5.32
N SER A 9 -11.44 0.95 5.90
CA SER A 9 -11.64 2.15 6.74
C SER A 9 -12.59 1.96 7.92
N ARG A 10 -12.87 0.73 8.33
CA ARG A 10 -13.76 0.42 9.47
C ARG A 10 -13.05 0.72 10.79
N GLY A 11 -13.71 1.46 11.66
CA GLY A 11 -13.14 1.85 12.95
C GLY A 11 -11.99 2.85 12.85
N VAL A 12 -11.81 3.51 11.70
CA VAL A 12 -10.81 4.55 11.47
C VAL A 12 -11.50 5.89 11.42
N TYR A 13 -11.09 6.81 12.28
CA TYR A 13 -11.69 8.14 12.42
C TYR A 13 -10.62 9.22 12.39
N LYS A 14 -10.87 10.28 11.63
CA LYS A 14 -10.11 11.53 11.76
C LYS A 14 -10.70 12.31 12.93
N CYS A 15 -9.90 12.57 13.96
CA CYS A 15 -10.28 13.33 15.13
C CYS A 15 -9.65 14.72 15.07
N GLU A 16 -10.44 15.74 15.41
CA GLU A 16 -9.96 17.13 15.41
C GLU A 16 -9.42 17.53 16.80
N ASP A 17 -9.88 16.88 17.86
CA ASP A 17 -9.47 17.12 19.24
C ASP A 17 -9.50 15.86 20.11
N GLN A 18 -9.09 16.01 21.38
CA GLN A 18 -9.08 14.90 22.35
C GLN A 18 -10.48 14.34 22.61
N LYS A 19 -11.51 15.17 22.61
CA LYS A 19 -12.89 14.74 22.87
C LYS A 19 -13.40 13.85 21.73
N ASP A 20 -13.03 14.17 20.49
CA ASP A 20 -13.35 13.32 19.34
C ASP A 20 -12.66 11.96 19.46
N VAL A 21 -11.39 11.93 19.89
CA VAL A 21 -10.67 10.68 20.16
C VAL A 21 -11.45 9.84 21.19
N GLU A 22 -11.80 10.42 22.34
CA GLU A 22 -12.53 9.74 23.41
C GLU A 22 -13.87 9.19 22.94
N ASN A 23 -14.59 9.93 22.10
CA ASN A 23 -15.87 9.52 21.53
C ASN A 23 -15.75 8.27 20.63
N HIS A 24 -14.67 8.17 19.85
CA HIS A 24 -14.49 7.10 18.88
C HIS A 24 -13.70 5.89 19.40
N LEU A 25 -13.01 6.00 20.54
CA LEU A 25 -12.20 4.92 21.09
C LEU A 25 -12.95 3.59 21.23
N LYS A 26 -14.16 3.63 21.78
CA LYS A 26 -14.96 2.41 22.01
C LYS A 26 -15.39 1.76 20.71
N GLU A 27 -15.75 2.55 19.72
CA GLU A 27 -16.15 2.06 18.41
C GLU A 27 -14.95 1.48 17.65
N SER A 28 -13.82 2.20 17.64
CA SER A 28 -12.56 1.71 17.03
C SER A 28 -12.09 0.40 17.68
N SER A 29 -12.13 0.31 19.01
CA SER A 29 -11.76 -0.88 19.78
C SER A 29 -12.63 -2.10 19.44
N ALA A 30 -13.90 -1.91 19.08
CA ALA A 30 -14.79 -3.00 18.69
C ALA A 30 -14.41 -3.68 17.37
N PHE A 31 -13.60 -3.01 16.53
CA PHE A 31 -13.04 -3.58 15.31
C PHE A 31 -11.65 -4.21 15.50
N SER A 32 -11.07 -4.12 16.69
CA SER A 32 -9.77 -4.71 17.01
C SER A 32 -9.93 -6.09 17.62
N SER A 33 -9.14 -7.07 17.17
CA SER A 33 -9.13 -8.42 17.74
C SER A 33 -8.53 -8.46 19.15
N THR A 34 -7.64 -7.50 19.47
CA THR A 34 -6.99 -7.36 20.79
C THR A 34 -7.67 -6.30 21.67
N GLY A 35 -8.52 -5.47 21.09
CA GLY A 35 -9.11 -4.30 21.75
C GLY A 35 -8.21 -3.06 21.74
N ASP A 36 -7.00 -3.16 21.21
CA ASP A 36 -6.07 -2.04 21.13
C ASP A 36 -6.47 -1.07 20.01
N VAL A 37 -6.20 0.22 20.23
CA VAL A 37 -6.44 1.30 19.28
C VAL A 37 -5.14 2.09 19.09
N ILE A 38 -4.82 2.39 17.83
CA ILE A 38 -3.68 3.25 17.49
C ILE A 38 -4.19 4.67 17.27
N ILE A 39 -3.49 5.64 17.85
CA ILE A 39 -3.73 7.07 17.65
C ILE A 39 -2.47 7.64 16.99
N GLU A 40 -2.62 8.21 15.80
CA GLU A 40 -1.52 8.68 14.99
C GLU A 40 -1.74 10.13 14.56
N GLU A 41 -0.65 10.83 14.19
CA GLU A 41 -0.76 12.13 13.53
C GLU A 41 -1.49 12.00 12.20
N PHE A 42 -2.48 12.86 11.95
CA PHE A 42 -3.14 12.91 10.65
C PHE A 42 -2.23 13.56 9.62
N LEU A 43 -1.81 12.79 8.65
CA LEU A 43 -0.93 13.24 7.56
C LEU A 43 -1.76 13.80 6.40
N GLN A 44 -1.35 14.95 5.88
CA GLN A 44 -1.90 15.53 4.66
C GLN A 44 -0.91 15.37 3.51
N GLY A 45 -1.34 14.74 2.42
CA GLY A 45 -0.47 14.47 1.29
C GLY A 45 -1.15 13.64 0.22
N ARG A 46 -0.34 13.02 -0.63
CA ARG A 46 -0.78 12.04 -1.61
C ARG A 46 -0.33 10.65 -1.19
N GLU A 47 -1.23 9.71 -1.32
CA GLU A 47 -0.97 8.32 -0.97
C GLU A 47 -0.44 7.54 -2.16
N TYR A 48 0.59 6.75 -1.90
CA TYR A 48 1.24 5.87 -2.85
C TYR A 48 1.45 4.50 -2.22
N SER A 49 1.62 3.49 -3.05
CA SER A 49 2.19 2.23 -2.59
C SER A 49 3.45 1.86 -3.36
N VAL A 50 4.29 1.08 -2.72
CA VAL A 50 5.57 0.63 -3.24
C VAL A 50 5.65 -0.87 -3.21
N GLU A 51 5.81 -1.47 -4.38
CA GLU A 51 6.02 -2.90 -4.53
C GLU A 51 7.52 -3.19 -4.53
N ALA A 52 7.96 -4.09 -3.67
CA ALA A 52 9.37 -4.46 -3.56
C ALA A 52 9.57 -5.95 -3.36
N LEU A 53 10.80 -6.41 -3.63
CA LEU A 53 11.27 -7.76 -3.35
C LEU A 53 12.49 -7.66 -2.45
N THR A 54 12.50 -8.46 -1.40
CA THR A 54 13.67 -8.60 -0.52
C THR A 54 14.21 -10.01 -0.61
N TRP A 55 15.50 -10.15 -0.86
CA TRP A 55 16.22 -11.41 -0.91
C TRP A 55 17.51 -11.31 -0.09
N ASN A 56 17.65 -12.18 0.92
CA ASN A 56 18.77 -12.13 1.88
C ASN A 56 18.98 -10.75 2.52
N GLY A 57 17.88 -10.04 2.80
CA GLY A 57 17.92 -8.71 3.40
C GLY A 57 18.20 -7.56 2.42
N GLU A 58 18.48 -7.87 1.14
CA GLU A 58 18.64 -6.86 0.10
C GLU A 58 17.30 -6.59 -0.58
N THR A 59 16.83 -5.35 -0.48
CA THR A 59 15.54 -4.92 -1.04
C THR A 59 15.72 -4.26 -2.38
N THR A 60 14.95 -4.70 -3.37
CA THR A 60 14.81 -4.09 -4.69
C THR A 60 13.41 -3.51 -4.83
N ILE A 61 13.31 -2.20 -5.08
CA ILE A 61 12.04 -1.55 -5.42
C ILE A 61 11.68 -1.93 -6.85
N VAL A 62 10.48 -2.47 -7.03
CA VAL A 62 9.99 -2.92 -8.33
C VAL A 62 9.13 -1.84 -8.98
N GLN A 63 8.16 -1.27 -8.26
CA GLN A 63 7.24 -0.29 -8.83
C GLN A 63 6.63 0.63 -7.77
N PHE A 64 6.22 1.81 -8.23
CA PHE A 64 5.45 2.78 -7.45
C PHE A 64 4.06 2.88 -8.02
N THR A 65 3.06 2.81 -7.15
CA THR A 65 1.64 2.91 -7.49
C THR A 65 1.07 4.20 -6.94
N GLU A 66 0.41 4.97 -7.76
CA GLU A 66 -0.41 6.10 -7.32
C GLU A 66 -1.80 5.61 -6.98
N LYS A 67 -2.30 5.96 -5.79
CA LYS A 67 -3.64 5.60 -5.31
C LYS A 67 -4.60 6.77 -5.56
N PHE A 68 -5.76 6.48 -6.11
CA PHE A 68 -6.87 7.41 -6.24
C PHE A 68 -7.93 7.04 -5.24
N ILE A 69 -8.24 7.95 -4.33
CA ILE A 69 -9.21 7.75 -3.26
C ILE A 69 -10.26 8.86 -3.27
N THR A 70 -11.46 8.56 -2.77
CA THR A 70 -12.48 9.58 -2.53
C THR A 70 -12.03 10.53 -1.41
N PRO A 71 -12.50 11.79 -1.43
CA PRO A 71 -12.24 12.71 -0.32
C PRO A 71 -12.83 12.20 1.00
N TYR A 72 -12.14 12.55 2.10
CA TYR A 72 -12.69 12.35 3.45
C TYR A 72 -14.13 12.93 3.53
N PRO A 73 -15.07 12.33 4.28
CA PRO A 73 -14.88 11.27 5.27
C PRO A 73 -14.94 9.83 4.76
N ARG A 74 -15.20 9.60 3.50
CA ARG A 74 -15.27 8.25 2.93
C ARG A 74 -14.06 8.02 2.04
N THR A 75 -12.95 7.56 2.61
CA THR A 75 -11.74 7.19 1.87
C THR A 75 -11.93 5.82 1.22
N VAL A 76 -12.55 5.81 0.04
CA VAL A 76 -12.74 4.61 -0.77
C VAL A 76 -11.80 4.68 -1.97
N GLU A 77 -11.15 3.58 -2.27
CA GLU A 77 -10.27 3.48 -3.43
C GLU A 77 -11.07 3.55 -4.74
N LEU A 78 -10.63 4.43 -5.63
CA LEU A 78 -11.21 4.65 -6.96
C LEU A 78 -10.37 4.00 -8.07
N GLY A 79 -9.11 3.69 -7.76
CA GLY A 79 -8.21 3.07 -8.71
C GLY A 79 -6.74 3.24 -8.38
N HIS A 80 -5.91 2.60 -9.19
CA HIS A 80 -4.46 2.57 -9.05
C HIS A 80 -3.78 2.77 -10.40
N LEU A 81 -2.71 3.56 -10.44
CA LEU A 81 -1.90 3.83 -11.63
C LEU A 81 -0.44 3.48 -11.40
N GLN A 82 0.14 2.74 -12.32
CA GLN A 82 1.58 2.45 -12.37
C GLN A 82 2.17 2.86 -13.74
N PRO A 83 3.39 3.41 -13.77
CA PRO A 83 4.14 3.93 -12.63
C PRO A 83 3.49 5.20 -12.09
N ALA A 84 3.63 5.45 -10.78
CA ALA A 84 3.17 6.68 -10.15
C ALA A 84 3.87 7.92 -10.73
N GLY A 85 3.16 9.05 -10.73
CA GLY A 85 3.63 10.35 -11.22
C GLY A 85 4.66 11.04 -10.30
N LEU A 86 5.48 10.28 -9.57
CA LEU A 86 6.55 10.80 -8.72
C LEU A 86 7.79 11.18 -9.54
N ASP A 87 8.37 12.34 -9.26
CA ASP A 87 9.69 12.71 -9.78
C ASP A 87 10.82 11.84 -9.19
N ILE A 88 12.00 11.93 -9.78
CA ILE A 88 13.16 11.10 -9.39
C ILE A 88 13.55 11.35 -7.93
N SER A 89 13.55 12.60 -7.46
CA SER A 89 13.91 12.94 -6.08
C SER A 89 12.95 12.29 -5.09
N LYS A 90 11.65 12.42 -5.32
CA LYS A 90 10.63 11.82 -4.46
C LYS A 90 10.67 10.30 -4.49
N ARG A 91 10.93 9.68 -5.65
CA ARG A 91 11.14 8.22 -5.73
C ARG A 91 12.33 7.77 -4.88
N MET A 92 13.44 8.53 -4.88
CA MET A 92 14.60 8.20 -4.05
C MET A 92 14.29 8.34 -2.55
N GLU A 93 13.62 9.42 -2.13
CA GLU A 93 13.20 9.62 -0.75
C GLU A 93 12.28 8.48 -0.27
N VAL A 94 11.25 8.15 -1.05
CA VAL A 94 10.30 7.07 -0.75
C VAL A 94 11.02 5.72 -0.72
N SER A 95 11.89 5.43 -1.70
CA SER A 95 12.68 4.19 -1.69
C SER A 95 13.50 4.04 -0.42
N ALA A 96 14.15 5.12 0.00
CA ALA A 96 15.02 5.11 1.18
C ALA A 96 14.25 4.76 2.47
N ILE A 97 13.07 5.36 2.68
CA ILE A 97 12.29 5.06 3.89
C ILE A 97 11.68 3.66 3.84
N VAL A 98 11.22 3.20 2.67
CA VAL A 98 10.68 1.83 2.49
C VAL A 98 11.76 0.79 2.78
N MET A 99 12.95 0.92 2.19
CA MET A 99 14.05 -0.01 2.45
C MET A 99 14.47 0.02 3.92
N LYS A 100 14.49 1.20 4.56
CA LYS A 100 14.78 1.33 5.99
C LYS A 100 13.72 0.65 6.85
N ALA A 101 12.44 0.81 6.53
CA ALA A 101 11.34 0.17 7.25
C ALA A 101 11.40 -1.35 7.13
N LEU A 102 11.56 -1.90 5.92
CA LEU A 102 11.68 -3.34 5.68
C LEU A 102 12.86 -3.96 6.43
N LYS A 103 14.01 -3.26 6.45
CA LYS A 103 15.19 -3.68 7.21
C LYS A 103 14.93 -3.66 8.72
N ALA A 104 14.28 -2.61 9.24
CA ALA A 104 13.96 -2.48 10.66
C ALA A 104 12.97 -3.56 11.13
N LEU A 105 12.04 -3.97 10.27
CA LEU A 105 11.11 -5.06 10.52
C LEU A 105 11.72 -6.46 10.34
N GLY A 106 12.99 -6.56 9.94
CA GLY A 106 13.67 -7.84 9.73
C GLY A 106 13.18 -8.63 8.53
N VAL A 107 12.62 -7.97 7.51
CA VAL A 107 12.20 -8.64 6.28
C VAL A 107 13.44 -9.12 5.52
N MET A 108 13.61 -10.44 5.44
CA MET A 108 14.79 -11.06 4.82
C MET A 108 14.50 -11.65 3.44
N ASN A 109 13.38 -12.34 3.29
CA ASN A 109 13.02 -13.05 2.06
C ASN A 109 11.52 -12.96 1.84
N SER A 110 11.05 -11.95 1.12
CA SER A 110 9.62 -11.73 0.84
C SER A 110 9.39 -10.74 -0.29
N ALA A 111 8.24 -10.82 -0.94
CA ALA A 111 7.63 -9.66 -1.58
C ALA A 111 7.07 -8.74 -0.49
N SER A 112 6.97 -7.45 -0.79
CA SER A 112 6.36 -6.48 0.11
C SER A 112 5.55 -5.44 -0.63
N HIS A 113 4.50 -4.99 0.04
CA HIS A 113 3.66 -3.87 -0.32
C HIS A 113 3.73 -2.86 0.82
N THR A 114 4.12 -1.64 0.52
CA THR A 114 4.29 -0.59 1.52
C THR A 114 3.49 0.64 1.12
N GLU A 115 2.58 1.08 1.99
CA GLU A 115 1.82 2.31 1.81
C GLU A 115 2.57 3.50 2.38
N VAL A 116 2.59 4.58 1.61
CA VAL A 116 3.38 5.78 1.91
C VAL A 116 2.55 7.03 1.65
N MET A 117 2.50 7.93 2.61
CA MET A 117 1.99 9.28 2.44
C MET A 117 3.13 10.23 2.08
N VAL A 118 3.08 10.86 0.92
CA VAL A 118 4.04 11.89 0.51
C VAL A 118 3.45 13.26 0.82
N THR A 119 4.04 13.94 1.79
CA THR A 119 3.64 15.27 2.27
C THR A 119 4.64 16.33 1.84
N ASP A 120 4.35 17.59 2.13
CA ASP A 120 5.29 18.71 1.93
C ASP A 120 6.55 18.60 2.82
N LYS A 121 6.45 17.86 3.95
CA LYS A 121 7.56 17.62 4.88
C LYS A 121 8.39 16.39 4.51
N GLY A 122 7.97 15.61 3.50
CA GLY A 122 8.60 14.36 3.06
C GLY A 122 7.66 13.17 3.12
N PRO A 123 8.17 11.97 2.82
CA PRO A 123 7.40 10.74 2.84
C PRO A 123 7.31 10.12 4.25
N TYR A 124 6.16 9.54 4.56
CA TYR A 124 5.88 8.80 5.81
C TYR A 124 5.32 7.42 5.49
N ILE A 125 5.76 6.40 6.23
CA ILE A 125 5.21 5.06 6.13
C ILE A 125 3.84 5.04 6.80
N ILE A 126 2.84 4.52 6.10
CA ILE A 126 1.49 4.27 6.63
C ILE A 126 1.38 2.81 7.07
N GLU A 127 1.68 1.89 6.17
CA GLU A 127 1.60 0.46 6.44
C GLU A 127 2.68 -0.31 5.68
N VAL A 128 3.17 -1.41 6.27
CA VAL A 128 4.10 -2.35 5.63
C VAL A 128 3.53 -3.75 5.70
N GLY A 129 3.24 -4.33 4.55
CA GLY A 129 2.88 -5.73 4.42
C GLY A 129 4.01 -6.54 3.78
N ALA A 130 4.54 -7.56 4.49
CA ALA A 130 5.49 -8.52 3.89
C ALA A 130 4.75 -9.54 3.01
N ARG A 131 4.01 -9.03 2.04
CA ARG A 131 3.14 -9.74 1.10
C ARG A 131 3.01 -8.96 -0.21
N LEU A 132 2.40 -9.58 -1.21
CA LEU A 132 1.99 -8.89 -2.43
C LEU A 132 0.88 -7.86 -2.14
N GLY A 133 0.88 -6.76 -2.89
CA GLY A 133 -0.22 -5.80 -2.92
C GLY A 133 -1.53 -6.44 -3.33
N GLY A 134 -2.64 -6.00 -2.70
CA GLY A 134 -4.00 -6.35 -3.06
C GLY A 134 -4.44 -5.70 -4.37
N ASP A 135 -5.76 -5.67 -4.60
CA ASP A 135 -6.41 -4.94 -5.68
C ASP A 135 -5.77 -5.10 -7.06
N PHE A 136 -5.29 -6.32 -7.34
CA PHE A 136 -4.55 -6.65 -8.55
C PHE A 136 -3.22 -5.88 -8.75
N ILE A 137 -2.75 -5.12 -7.77
CA ILE A 137 -1.51 -4.34 -7.87
C ILE A 137 -0.33 -5.28 -8.10
N GLY A 138 -0.12 -6.24 -7.20
CA GLY A 138 0.99 -7.19 -7.30
C GLY A 138 0.85 -8.15 -8.48
N SER A 139 -0.35 -8.69 -8.71
CA SER A 139 -0.58 -9.75 -9.69
C SER A 139 -0.68 -9.26 -11.14
N HIS A 140 -1.40 -8.17 -11.40
CA HIS A 140 -1.71 -7.72 -12.76
C HIS A 140 -1.05 -6.39 -13.12
N LEU A 141 -1.20 -5.38 -12.25
CA LEU A 141 -0.80 -4.02 -12.57
C LEU A 141 0.72 -3.93 -12.75
N THR A 142 1.49 -4.49 -11.79
CA THR A 142 2.97 -4.49 -11.86
C THR A 142 3.47 -5.27 -13.07
N ARG A 143 2.84 -6.40 -13.39
CA ARG A 143 3.22 -7.16 -14.59
C ARG A 143 2.94 -6.37 -15.86
N SER A 144 1.78 -5.70 -15.94
CA SER A 144 1.39 -4.91 -17.12
C SER A 144 2.23 -3.66 -17.29
N SER A 145 2.78 -3.08 -16.21
CA SER A 145 3.61 -1.88 -16.27
C SER A 145 5.11 -2.16 -16.43
N THR A 146 5.59 -3.35 -16.03
CA THR A 146 7.03 -3.68 -16.00
C THR A 146 7.42 -4.95 -16.72
N GLY A 147 6.47 -5.82 -17.04
CA GLY A 147 6.71 -7.18 -17.55
C GLY A 147 7.09 -8.18 -16.46
N MET A 148 7.26 -7.74 -15.22
CA MET A 148 7.68 -8.60 -14.11
C MET A 148 6.47 -9.23 -13.41
N SER A 149 6.51 -10.54 -13.17
CA SER A 149 5.52 -11.26 -12.36
C SER A 149 5.96 -11.26 -10.89
N MET A 150 5.32 -10.44 -10.07
CA MET A 150 5.55 -10.41 -8.62
C MET A 150 5.10 -11.73 -7.95
N ASP A 151 4.02 -12.34 -8.44
CA ASP A 151 3.54 -13.64 -7.95
C ASP A 151 4.59 -14.73 -8.11
N ARG A 152 5.19 -14.82 -9.32
CA ARG A 152 6.26 -15.76 -9.59
C ARG A 152 7.47 -15.50 -8.69
N ALA A 153 7.89 -14.24 -8.57
CA ALA A 153 9.01 -13.86 -7.73
C ALA A 153 8.78 -14.21 -6.25
N ALA A 154 7.55 -14.00 -5.74
CA ALA A 154 7.20 -14.38 -4.38
C ALA A 154 7.28 -15.91 -4.16
N VAL A 155 6.83 -16.71 -5.14
CA VAL A 155 6.97 -18.19 -5.11
C VAL A 155 8.43 -18.61 -5.17
N GLU A 156 9.25 -18.01 -6.06
CA GLU A 156 10.69 -18.28 -6.15
C GLU A 156 11.39 -18.02 -4.81
N ILE A 157 11.08 -16.88 -4.15
CA ILE A 157 11.60 -16.55 -2.82
C ILE A 157 11.17 -17.59 -1.78
N ALA A 158 9.91 -17.97 -1.75
CA ALA A 158 9.37 -18.96 -0.80
C ALA A 158 10.01 -20.34 -0.98
N MET A 159 10.41 -20.69 -2.20
CA MET A 159 11.14 -21.91 -2.51
C MET A 159 12.65 -21.84 -2.25
N GLY A 160 13.16 -20.69 -1.79
CA GLY A 160 14.58 -20.50 -1.52
C GLY A 160 15.42 -20.15 -2.77
N PHE A 161 14.78 -19.70 -3.84
CA PHE A 161 15.46 -19.26 -5.04
C PHE A 161 15.55 -17.73 -5.11
N LYS A 162 16.66 -17.23 -5.63
CA LYS A 162 16.78 -15.79 -5.91
C LYS A 162 15.80 -15.40 -7.01
N PRO A 163 14.89 -14.45 -6.75
CA PRO A 163 13.90 -14.06 -7.75
C PRO A 163 14.55 -13.34 -8.93
N SER A 164 14.02 -13.60 -10.13
CA SER A 164 14.32 -12.76 -11.28
C SER A 164 13.56 -11.44 -11.14
N HIS A 165 14.29 -10.32 -11.18
CA HIS A 165 13.71 -8.97 -11.10
C HIS A 165 14.03 -8.12 -12.33
N THR A 166 14.13 -8.78 -13.50
CA THR A 166 14.35 -8.09 -14.76
C THR A 166 13.07 -7.41 -15.22
N LEU A 167 13.11 -6.09 -15.29
CA LEU A 167 12.04 -5.29 -15.90
C LEU A 167 12.21 -5.38 -17.42
N SER A 168 11.25 -5.96 -18.13
CA SER A 168 11.35 -6.21 -19.56
C SER A 168 10.86 -5.05 -20.43
N PHE A 169 10.02 -4.19 -19.87
CA PHE A 169 9.54 -2.97 -20.53
C PHE A 169 9.04 -1.95 -19.48
N ARG A 170 8.62 -0.77 -19.96
CA ARG A 170 7.98 0.26 -19.15
C ARG A 170 6.71 0.73 -19.87
N ALA A 171 5.58 0.59 -19.21
CA ALA A 171 4.29 1.01 -19.72
C ALA A 171 3.42 1.58 -18.58
N PHE A 172 2.41 2.35 -18.95
CA PHE A 172 1.37 2.73 -18.00
C PHE A 172 0.34 1.61 -17.90
N SER A 173 -0.08 1.32 -16.68
CA SER A 173 -1.14 0.37 -16.37
C SER A 173 -2.02 0.94 -15.28
N MET A 174 -3.34 0.86 -15.45
CA MET A 174 -4.31 1.44 -14.52
C MET A 174 -5.44 0.47 -14.25
N ILE A 175 -5.86 0.42 -12.99
CA ILE A 175 -7.13 -0.15 -12.55
C ILE A 175 -8.03 0.99 -12.11
N LYS A 176 -9.26 0.99 -12.58
CA LYS A 176 -10.30 1.91 -12.15
C LYS A 176 -11.50 1.12 -11.68
N TYR A 177 -11.96 1.41 -10.48
CA TYR A 177 -13.19 0.83 -9.94
C TYR A 177 -14.40 1.56 -10.49
N LEU A 178 -15.42 0.79 -10.85
CA LEU A 178 -16.66 1.35 -11.35
C LEU A 178 -17.53 1.81 -10.18
N GLU A 179 -17.87 3.08 -10.16
CA GLU A 179 -18.88 3.60 -9.24
C GLU A 179 -20.26 3.31 -9.85
N MET A 180 -21.03 2.49 -9.16
CA MET A 180 -22.39 2.19 -9.57
C MET A 180 -23.39 2.70 -8.53
N PRO A 181 -24.53 3.28 -8.92
CA PRO A 181 -25.59 3.58 -7.99
C PRO A 181 -26.14 2.29 -7.37
N GLU A 182 -26.66 2.40 -6.15
CA GLU A 182 -27.36 1.28 -5.53
C GLU A 182 -28.51 0.81 -6.44
N GLY A 183 -28.59 -0.49 -6.67
CA GLY A 183 -29.61 -1.05 -7.54
C GLY A 183 -29.41 -2.54 -7.82
N ARG A 184 -30.36 -3.12 -8.53
CA ARG A 184 -30.29 -4.49 -9.00
C ARG A 184 -29.59 -4.50 -10.37
N ILE A 185 -28.56 -5.33 -10.51
CA ILE A 185 -27.94 -5.61 -11.81
C ILE A 185 -28.94 -6.45 -12.60
N VAL A 186 -29.35 -5.97 -13.76
CA VAL A 186 -30.14 -6.69 -14.74
C VAL A 186 -29.30 -6.87 -16.01
N GLU A 187 -29.46 -8.00 -16.68
CA GLU A 187 -28.76 -8.28 -17.94
C GLU A 187 -29.17 -7.28 -19.04
#